data_c12c9ef1864041aa669afaa266d82850
#
_entry.id   c12c9ef1864041aa669afaa266d82850
#
_cell.length_a   1.000
_cell.length_b   1.000
_cell.length_c   1.000
_cell.angle_alpha   90.00
_cell.angle_beta   90.00
_cell.angle_gamma   90.00
#
_symmetry.space_group_name_H-M   'P 1'
#
loop_
_entity.id
_entity.type
_entity.pdbx_description
1 polymer ?
#
loop_
_entity_poly.entity_id
_entity_poly.type
_entity_poly.pdbx_seq_one_letter_code
_entity_poly.pdbx_strand_id
1 'polypeptide(L)'
;MSCIVIIPTYNEKENVEAIIRAALVQSDEFHVLIVDDGSPDGTAQIVRDLQANEFAGRLHLLERQGKLGLGTAYIAGFRWGLERDYAYFFEMDADFSHNPEDLPRLLAKCRDEGADVAVGSRYCRGGKVVNWPMDRIVLSRGASLYTSLILWMPVADPTAGFICYKRKVLEAMDLSKIRFIGYAFQIEMKY
;
A
#
# COMPACT_ATOMS: atom_id res chain seq x y z
N MET A 1 0.32 19.38 -2.24
CA MET A 1 -0.75 18.37 -2.43
C MET A 1 -0.41 17.17 -1.55
N SER A 2 -1.29 16.78 -0.64
CA SER A 2 -1.00 15.72 0.34
C SER A 2 -1.18 14.32 -0.24
N CYS A 3 -0.31 13.42 0.20
CA CYS A 3 -0.30 12.01 -0.14
C CYS A 3 -0.68 11.19 1.10
N ILE A 4 -1.44 10.12 0.95
CA ILE A 4 -1.74 9.19 2.03
C ILE A 4 -1.14 7.82 1.74
N VAL A 5 -0.31 7.31 2.64
CA VAL A 5 0.26 5.97 2.59
C VAL A 5 -0.57 5.08 3.52
N ILE A 6 -1.28 4.14 2.95
CA ILE A 6 -2.16 3.21 3.67
C ILE A 6 -1.36 1.96 3.97
N ILE A 7 -1.26 1.62 5.25
CA ILE A 7 -0.48 0.49 5.77
C ILE A 7 -1.40 -0.37 6.63
N PRO A 8 -1.89 -1.50 6.13
CA PRO A 8 -2.61 -2.48 6.91
C PRO A 8 -1.71 -3.14 7.96
N THR A 9 -2.22 -3.34 9.17
CA THR A 9 -1.49 -4.00 10.26
C THR A 9 -2.33 -5.07 10.95
N TYR A 10 -1.69 -6.17 11.32
CA TYR A 10 -2.20 -7.17 12.25
C TYR A 10 -1.03 -7.88 12.93
N ASN A 11 -0.80 -7.61 14.20
CA ASN A 11 0.37 -8.07 14.98
C ASN A 11 1.71 -7.60 14.40
N GLU A 12 1.83 -6.30 14.16
CA GLU A 12 3.03 -5.65 13.60
C GLU A 12 3.77 -4.79 14.63
N LYS A 13 3.65 -5.12 15.92
CA LYS A 13 4.29 -4.37 17.02
C LYS A 13 5.77 -4.11 16.81
N GLU A 14 6.50 -5.05 16.23
CA GLU A 14 7.96 -4.96 16.02
C GLU A 14 8.31 -4.01 14.85
N ASN A 15 7.42 -3.85 13.87
CA ASN A 15 7.69 -3.11 12.64
C ASN A 15 7.00 -1.75 12.57
N VAL A 16 5.84 -1.59 13.22
CA VAL A 16 4.92 -0.47 12.97
C VAL A 16 5.55 0.90 13.22
N GLU A 17 6.32 1.08 14.27
CA GLU A 17 6.99 2.36 14.54
C GLU A 17 8.04 2.66 13.46
N ALA A 18 8.89 1.68 13.14
CA ALA A 18 9.97 1.86 12.18
C ALA A 18 9.44 2.19 10.77
N ILE A 19 8.38 1.51 10.32
CA ILE A 19 7.79 1.76 8.99
C ILE A 19 7.10 3.13 8.92
N ILE A 20 6.41 3.56 9.98
CA ILE A 20 5.81 4.90 10.07
C ILE A 20 6.89 5.98 9.94
N ARG A 21 7.95 5.88 10.72
CA ARG A 21 9.07 6.85 10.69
C ARG A 21 9.73 6.87 9.32
N ALA A 22 9.99 5.71 8.73
CA ALA A 22 10.61 5.57 7.43
C ALA A 22 9.74 6.17 6.30
N ALA A 23 8.42 6.08 6.36
CA ALA A 23 7.53 6.69 5.38
C ALA A 23 7.42 8.21 5.57
N LEU A 24 7.26 8.69 6.81
CA LEU A 24 7.05 10.11 7.10
C LEU A 24 8.31 10.98 6.89
N VAL A 25 9.51 10.40 6.98
CA VAL A 25 10.76 11.13 6.73
C VAL A 25 11.00 11.43 5.25
N GLN A 26 10.34 10.74 4.33
CA GLN A 26 10.55 10.90 2.89
C GLN A 26 10.15 12.28 2.38
N SER A 27 9.08 12.87 2.90
CA SER A 27 8.65 14.24 2.61
C SER A 27 7.53 14.66 3.57
N ASP A 28 7.38 15.97 3.78
CA ASP A 28 6.25 16.54 4.53
C ASP A 28 4.89 16.38 3.81
N GLU A 29 4.90 16.05 2.52
CA GLU A 29 3.68 15.76 1.76
C GLU A 29 3.08 14.38 2.10
N PHE A 30 3.87 13.44 2.67
CA PHE A 30 3.40 12.11 3.04
C PHE A 30 2.73 12.13 4.42
N HIS A 31 1.52 11.63 4.46
CA HIS A 31 0.80 11.24 5.65
C HIS A 31 0.69 9.71 5.67
N VAL A 32 0.58 9.13 6.83
CA VAL A 32 0.43 7.68 7.00
C VAL A 32 -0.92 7.38 7.64
N LEU A 33 -1.64 6.43 7.09
CA LEU A 33 -2.82 5.82 7.70
C LEU A 33 -2.53 4.36 8.02
N ILE A 34 -2.44 4.05 9.30
CA ILE A 34 -2.43 2.67 9.77
C ILE A 34 -3.88 2.17 9.82
N VAL A 35 -4.14 1.05 9.16
CA VAL A 35 -5.41 0.35 9.23
C VAL A 35 -5.21 -0.92 10.02
N ASP A 36 -5.52 -0.86 11.32
CA ASP A 36 -5.27 -1.96 12.26
C ASP A 36 -6.48 -2.87 12.41
N ASP A 37 -6.26 -4.17 12.19
CA ASP A 37 -7.28 -5.22 12.23
C ASP A 37 -7.49 -5.78 13.64
N GLY A 38 -7.47 -4.91 14.66
CA GLY A 38 -7.66 -5.31 16.05
C GLY A 38 -6.49 -6.12 16.61
N SER A 39 -5.27 -5.65 16.38
CA SER A 39 -4.05 -6.30 16.86
C SER A 39 -4.02 -6.47 18.38
N PRO A 40 -3.93 -7.70 18.90
CA PRO A 40 -3.86 -7.94 20.35
C PRO A 40 -2.48 -7.65 20.97
N ASP A 41 -1.43 -7.47 20.16
CA ASP A 41 -0.04 -7.31 20.59
C ASP A 41 0.33 -5.88 21.05
N GLY A 42 -0.60 -4.93 20.89
CA GLY A 42 -0.38 -3.52 21.23
C GLY A 42 0.07 -2.64 20.06
N THR A 43 0.03 -3.13 18.83
CA THR A 43 0.35 -2.36 17.61
C THR A 43 -0.40 -1.02 17.59
N ALA A 44 -1.73 -1.02 17.76
CA ALA A 44 -2.55 0.20 17.73
C ALA A 44 -2.15 1.21 18.83
N GLN A 45 -1.69 0.75 20.01
CA GLN A 45 -1.25 1.65 21.07
C GLN A 45 0.02 2.41 20.71
N ILE A 46 0.98 1.75 20.07
CA ILE A 46 2.21 2.40 19.55
C ILE A 46 1.83 3.51 18.56
N VAL A 47 0.89 3.24 17.66
CA VAL A 47 0.45 4.24 16.68
C VAL A 47 -0.19 5.45 17.34
N ARG A 48 -1.05 5.24 18.37
CA ARG A 48 -1.66 6.34 19.13
C ARG A 48 -0.61 7.21 19.83
N ASP A 49 0.39 6.57 20.43
CA ASP A 49 1.45 7.28 21.14
C ASP A 49 2.29 8.12 20.19
N LEU A 50 2.66 7.57 19.02
CA LEU A 50 3.37 8.31 17.97
C LEU A 50 2.53 9.46 17.40
N GLN A 51 1.23 9.24 17.19
CA GLN A 51 0.30 10.26 16.71
C GLN A 51 0.19 11.44 17.69
N ALA A 52 0.08 11.14 18.99
CA ALA A 52 -0.09 12.17 20.02
C ALA A 52 1.20 12.97 20.28
N ASN A 53 2.36 12.32 20.25
CA ASN A 53 3.59 12.91 20.72
C ASN A 53 4.49 13.49 19.61
N GLU A 54 4.44 12.93 18.38
CA GLU A 54 5.43 13.28 17.35
C GLU A 54 4.81 13.65 16.00
N PHE A 55 3.76 12.96 15.57
CA PHE A 55 3.24 13.07 14.19
C PHE A 55 1.78 13.53 14.13
N ALA A 56 1.38 14.42 15.04
CA ALA A 56 0.04 15.01 15.02
C ALA A 56 -0.27 15.61 13.62
N GLY A 57 -1.41 15.23 13.06
CA GLY A 57 -1.86 15.72 11.75
C GLY A 57 -1.27 15.00 10.53
N ARG A 58 -0.21 14.19 10.69
CA ARG A 58 0.38 13.40 9.58
C ARG A 58 0.27 11.90 9.77
N LEU A 59 0.09 11.41 10.99
CA LEU A 59 -0.17 10.00 11.29
C LEU A 59 -1.62 9.83 11.71
N HIS A 60 -2.27 8.84 11.12
CA HIS A 60 -3.67 8.52 11.37
C HIS A 60 -3.83 7.03 11.68
N LEU A 61 -4.82 6.69 12.48
CA LEU A 61 -5.16 5.31 12.84
C LEU A 61 -6.63 5.06 12.55
N LEU A 62 -6.89 3.97 11.83
CA LEU A 62 -8.22 3.40 11.59
C LEU A 62 -8.25 1.99 12.18
N GLU A 63 -8.94 1.82 13.30
CA GLU A 63 -9.10 0.52 13.94
C GLU A 63 -10.33 -0.20 13.40
N ARG A 64 -10.17 -1.49 13.11
CA ARG A 64 -11.24 -2.37 12.65
C ARG A 64 -11.46 -3.50 13.65
N GLN A 65 -12.63 -4.11 13.60
CA GLN A 65 -12.95 -5.25 14.47
C GLN A 65 -12.50 -6.56 13.84
N GLY A 66 -11.29 -7.01 14.19
CA GLY A 66 -10.72 -8.29 13.79
C GLY A 66 -10.12 -8.33 12.38
N LYS A 67 -9.46 -9.45 12.08
CA LYS A 67 -8.74 -9.69 10.82
C LYS A 67 -9.72 -9.96 9.68
N LEU A 68 -10.05 -8.94 8.90
CA LEU A 68 -11.03 -9.02 7.80
C LEU A 68 -10.38 -9.24 6.41
N GLY A 69 -9.06 -9.27 6.36
CA GLY A 69 -8.28 -9.50 5.14
C GLY A 69 -7.72 -8.22 4.51
N LEU A 70 -6.55 -8.38 3.85
CA LEU A 70 -5.72 -7.30 3.33
C LEU A 70 -6.48 -6.34 2.39
N GLY A 71 -7.18 -6.89 1.40
CA GLY A 71 -7.93 -6.08 0.44
C GLY A 71 -8.99 -5.21 1.09
N THR A 72 -9.71 -5.74 2.10
CA THR A 72 -10.71 -4.95 2.82
C THR A 72 -10.09 -3.84 3.65
N ALA A 73 -8.84 -4.00 4.12
CA ALA A 73 -8.10 -2.96 4.83
C ALA A 73 -7.74 -1.81 3.89
N TYR A 74 -7.21 -2.12 2.69
CA TYR A 74 -6.95 -1.10 1.69
C TYR A 74 -8.21 -0.37 1.26
N ILE A 75 -9.31 -1.07 0.99
CA ILE A 75 -10.60 -0.44 0.64
C ILE A 75 -11.08 0.51 1.76
N ALA A 76 -10.96 0.10 3.03
CA ALA A 76 -11.31 0.97 4.14
C ALA A 76 -10.42 2.22 4.19
N GLY A 77 -9.12 2.05 3.97
CA GLY A 77 -8.16 3.16 3.89
C GLY A 77 -8.43 4.10 2.71
N PHE A 78 -8.76 3.56 1.53
CA PHE A 78 -9.14 4.39 0.37
C PHE A 78 -10.39 5.21 0.64
N ARG A 79 -11.45 4.62 1.19
CA ARG A 79 -12.68 5.34 1.55
C ARG A 79 -12.39 6.44 2.57
N TRP A 80 -11.61 6.12 3.61
CA TRP A 80 -11.19 7.10 4.63
C TRP A 80 -10.44 8.28 4.00
N GLY A 81 -9.54 8.02 3.07
CA GLY A 81 -8.77 9.05 2.39
C GLY A 81 -9.58 9.85 1.36
N LEU A 82 -10.54 9.21 0.66
CA LEU A 82 -11.43 9.87 -0.30
C LEU A 82 -12.39 10.87 0.37
N GLU A 83 -12.72 10.68 1.65
CA GLU A 83 -13.48 11.64 2.45
C GLU A 83 -12.65 12.88 2.85
N ARG A 84 -11.37 12.94 2.48
CA ARG A 84 -10.39 13.98 2.82
C ARG A 84 -9.66 14.47 1.57
N ASP A 85 -8.90 15.57 1.68
CA ASP A 85 -8.26 16.24 0.53
C ASP A 85 -6.90 15.63 0.14
N TYR A 86 -6.82 14.29 0.05
CA TYR A 86 -5.63 13.62 -0.48
C TYR A 86 -5.69 13.51 -2.01
N ALA A 87 -4.59 13.87 -2.68
CA ALA A 87 -4.48 13.80 -4.13
C ALA A 87 -3.90 12.46 -4.63
N TYR A 88 -3.06 11.82 -3.79
CA TYR A 88 -2.37 10.58 -4.11
C TYR A 88 -2.53 9.58 -2.97
N PHE A 89 -2.72 8.32 -3.33
CA PHE A 89 -2.99 7.20 -2.43
C PHE A 89 -1.96 6.12 -2.66
N PHE A 90 -1.33 5.65 -1.60
CA PHE A 90 -0.34 4.58 -1.68
C PHE A 90 -0.80 3.34 -0.93
N GLU A 91 -0.51 2.18 -1.50
CA GLU A 91 -0.53 0.90 -0.80
C GLU A 91 0.91 0.57 -0.39
N MET A 92 1.13 0.16 0.85
CA MET A 92 2.42 -0.29 1.35
C MET A 92 2.24 -1.26 2.51
N ASP A 93 3.00 -2.36 2.54
CA ASP A 93 2.98 -3.34 3.63
C ASP A 93 3.88 -2.89 4.80
N ALA A 94 3.60 -3.39 6.01
CA ALA A 94 4.31 -2.99 7.24
C ALA A 94 5.66 -3.69 7.46
N ASP A 95 5.94 -4.77 6.73
CA ASP A 95 7.05 -5.72 6.95
C ASP A 95 8.36 -5.35 6.22
N PHE A 96 8.47 -4.13 5.71
CA PHE A 96 9.60 -3.65 4.89
C PHE A 96 9.86 -4.46 3.60
N SER A 97 8.90 -5.27 3.13
CA SER A 97 8.97 -5.86 1.79
C SER A 97 8.91 -4.81 0.68
N HIS A 98 8.35 -3.64 1.01
CA HIS A 98 8.34 -2.43 0.19
C HIS A 98 9.29 -1.38 0.81
N ASN A 99 10.24 -0.87 0.02
CA ASN A 99 11.17 0.15 0.51
C ASN A 99 10.51 1.53 0.56
N PRO A 100 10.33 2.16 1.74
CA PRO A 100 9.73 3.49 1.85
C PRO A 100 10.47 4.59 1.08
N GLU A 101 11.78 4.44 0.80
CA GLU A 101 12.57 5.38 -0.01
C GLU A 101 12.09 5.46 -1.47
N ASP A 102 11.31 4.49 -1.93
CA ASP A 102 10.72 4.50 -3.27
C ASP A 102 9.40 5.30 -3.36
N LEU A 103 8.81 5.72 -2.24
CA LEU A 103 7.58 6.53 -2.22
C LEU A 103 7.69 7.80 -3.07
N PRO A 104 8.76 8.63 -2.94
CA PRO A 104 8.91 9.82 -3.78
C PRO A 104 9.03 9.49 -5.28
N ARG A 105 9.65 8.35 -5.62
CA ARG A 105 9.80 7.91 -7.01
C ARG A 105 8.46 7.50 -7.62
N LEU A 106 7.62 6.78 -6.87
CA LEU A 106 6.27 6.43 -7.32
C LEU A 106 5.39 7.68 -7.45
N LEU A 107 5.50 8.63 -6.50
CA LEU A 107 4.80 9.90 -6.57
C LEU A 107 5.18 10.68 -7.83
N ALA A 108 6.47 10.78 -8.14
CA ALA A 108 6.96 11.50 -9.33
C ALA A 108 6.39 10.90 -10.63
N LYS A 109 6.25 9.56 -10.73
CA LYS A 109 5.60 8.91 -11.88
C LYS A 109 4.17 9.38 -12.08
N CYS A 110 3.42 9.50 -10.99
CA CYS A 110 2.03 9.98 -11.08
C CYS A 110 1.96 11.50 -11.27
N ARG A 111 2.71 12.27 -10.49
CA ARG A 111 2.63 13.72 -10.44
C ARG A 111 3.26 14.39 -11.66
N ASP A 112 4.49 13.99 -11.98
CA ASP A 112 5.36 14.71 -12.91
C ASP A 112 5.40 14.07 -14.31
N GLU A 113 5.26 12.73 -14.40
CA GLU A 113 5.31 12.00 -15.66
C GLU A 113 3.91 11.63 -16.21
N GLY A 114 2.85 12.00 -15.52
CA GLY A 114 1.48 11.90 -16.01
C GLY A 114 0.79 10.54 -15.81
N ALA A 115 1.46 9.53 -15.25
CA ALA A 115 0.84 8.24 -14.96
C ALA A 115 -0.35 8.41 -14.02
N ASP A 116 -1.42 7.66 -14.24
CA ASP A 116 -2.56 7.65 -13.34
C ASP A 116 -2.39 6.64 -12.20
N VAL A 117 -1.61 5.58 -12.46
CA VAL A 117 -1.19 4.57 -11.48
C VAL A 117 0.29 4.26 -11.67
N ALA A 118 1.07 4.21 -10.60
CA ALA A 118 2.46 3.77 -10.61
C ALA A 118 2.63 2.53 -9.72
N VAL A 119 3.21 1.47 -10.28
CA VAL A 119 3.39 0.18 -9.60
C VAL A 119 4.87 -0.03 -9.28
N GLY A 120 5.20 -0.24 -8.01
CA GLY A 120 6.51 -0.63 -7.53
C GLY A 120 6.78 -2.10 -7.87
N SER A 121 7.16 -2.37 -9.13
CA SER A 121 7.37 -3.72 -9.62
C SER A 121 8.70 -4.29 -9.13
N ARG A 122 8.69 -5.53 -8.66
CA ARG A 122 9.88 -6.31 -8.32
C ARG A 122 10.72 -6.68 -9.55
N TYR A 123 10.13 -6.61 -10.73
CA TYR A 123 10.70 -7.09 -12.01
C TYR A 123 11.11 -5.96 -12.94
N CYS A 124 11.04 -4.70 -12.52
CA CYS A 124 11.53 -3.58 -13.30
C CYS A 124 13.06 -3.43 -13.19
N ARG A 125 13.65 -2.63 -14.07
CA ARG A 125 15.09 -2.32 -14.04
C ARG A 125 15.46 -1.63 -12.72
N GLY A 126 16.31 -2.28 -11.91
CA GLY A 126 16.67 -1.83 -10.56
C GLY A 126 15.80 -2.41 -9.44
N GLY A 127 14.72 -3.14 -9.76
CA GLY A 127 13.95 -3.89 -8.77
C GLY A 127 14.79 -5.02 -8.19
N LYS A 128 14.71 -5.23 -6.89
CA LYS A 128 15.40 -6.32 -6.18
C LYS A 128 14.38 -7.13 -5.40
N VAL A 129 14.47 -8.44 -5.54
CA VAL A 129 13.81 -9.37 -4.62
C VAL A 129 14.86 -9.79 -3.59
N VAL A 130 14.67 -9.40 -2.34
CA VAL A 130 15.61 -9.68 -1.26
C VAL A 130 15.09 -10.85 -0.44
N ASN A 131 15.98 -11.81 -0.12
CA ASN A 131 15.70 -12.95 0.77
C ASN A 131 14.60 -13.93 0.32
N TRP A 132 14.28 -14.01 -0.99
CA TRP A 132 13.37 -15.03 -1.47
C TRP A 132 14.13 -16.25 -2.02
N PRO A 133 13.70 -17.48 -1.69
CA PRO A 133 14.22 -18.68 -2.33
C PRO A 133 13.85 -18.70 -3.81
N MET A 134 14.68 -19.35 -4.63
CA MET A 134 14.57 -19.35 -6.11
C MET A 134 13.24 -19.93 -6.61
N ASP A 135 12.71 -20.95 -5.95
CA ASP A 135 11.42 -21.56 -6.25
C ASP A 135 10.26 -20.55 -6.10
N ARG A 136 10.30 -19.71 -5.06
CA ARG A 136 9.33 -18.64 -4.84
C ARG A 136 9.42 -17.56 -5.93
N ILE A 137 10.63 -17.21 -6.37
CA ILE A 137 10.85 -16.24 -7.46
C ILE A 137 10.27 -16.78 -8.77
N VAL A 138 10.57 -18.05 -9.12
CA VAL A 138 10.07 -18.70 -10.34
C VAL A 138 8.54 -18.78 -10.31
N LEU A 139 7.96 -19.22 -9.19
CA LEU A 139 6.51 -19.30 -9.03
C LEU A 139 5.84 -17.93 -9.15
N SER A 140 6.41 -16.89 -8.53
CA SER A 140 5.87 -15.53 -8.59
C SER A 140 5.94 -14.94 -10.00
N ARG A 141 7.06 -15.16 -10.73
CA ARG A 141 7.18 -14.77 -12.14
C ARG A 141 6.20 -15.52 -13.04
N GLY A 142 6.08 -16.82 -12.83
CA GLY A 142 5.13 -17.65 -13.57
C GLY A 142 3.68 -17.20 -13.35
N ALA A 143 3.31 -16.92 -12.12
CA ALA A 143 1.98 -16.39 -11.79
C ALA A 143 1.72 -15.02 -12.43
N SER A 144 2.71 -14.11 -12.41
CA SER A 144 2.60 -12.79 -13.04
C SER A 144 2.43 -12.90 -14.55
N LEU A 145 3.24 -13.74 -15.21
CA LEU A 145 3.13 -13.97 -16.66
C LEU A 145 1.79 -14.61 -17.02
N TYR A 146 1.36 -15.63 -16.29
CA TYR A 146 0.06 -16.30 -16.49
C TYR A 146 -1.10 -15.31 -16.37
N THR A 147 -1.11 -14.49 -15.32
CA THR A 147 -2.14 -13.48 -15.09
C THR A 147 -2.16 -12.44 -16.22
N SER A 148 -0.99 -11.92 -16.61
CA SER A 148 -0.89 -10.94 -17.69
C SER A 148 -1.37 -11.49 -19.03
N LEU A 149 -1.08 -12.75 -19.34
CA LEU A 149 -1.53 -13.42 -20.57
C LEU A 149 -3.05 -13.67 -20.58
N ILE A 150 -3.60 -14.20 -19.48
CA ILE A 150 -5.04 -14.55 -19.39
C ILE A 150 -5.91 -13.29 -19.39
N LEU A 151 -5.49 -12.26 -18.65
CA LEU A 151 -6.28 -11.02 -18.48
C LEU A 151 -5.91 -9.93 -19.49
N TRP A 152 -4.95 -10.19 -20.39
CA TRP A 152 -4.46 -9.20 -21.36
C TRP A 152 -4.02 -7.89 -20.71
N MET A 153 -3.48 -7.98 -19.48
CA MET A 153 -3.05 -6.82 -18.70
C MET A 153 -1.65 -6.37 -19.11
N PRO A 154 -1.44 -5.13 -19.54
CA PRO A 154 -0.12 -4.59 -19.87
C PRO A 154 0.65 -4.16 -18.61
N VAL A 155 0.59 -4.96 -17.53
CA VAL A 155 1.24 -4.69 -16.23
C VAL A 155 2.31 -5.75 -15.97
N ALA A 156 3.54 -5.33 -15.75
CA ALA A 156 4.68 -6.24 -15.56
C ALA A 156 4.61 -7.05 -14.24
N ASP A 157 3.96 -6.52 -13.21
CA ASP A 157 3.78 -7.19 -11.91
C ASP A 157 2.35 -6.99 -11.40
N PRO A 158 1.38 -7.79 -11.89
CA PRO A 158 -0.02 -7.65 -11.49
C PRO A 158 -0.27 -7.97 -10.01
N THR A 159 0.66 -8.67 -9.35
CA THR A 159 0.55 -9.04 -7.94
C THR A 159 1.29 -8.09 -6.99
N ALA A 160 1.95 -7.04 -7.51
CA ALA A 160 2.64 -6.07 -6.66
C ALA A 160 1.63 -5.31 -5.78
N GLY A 161 1.97 -5.15 -4.50
CA GLY A 161 1.18 -4.42 -3.51
C GLY A 161 1.74 -3.04 -3.16
N PHE A 162 2.80 -2.58 -3.86
CA PHE A 162 3.37 -1.27 -3.66
C PHE A 162 2.95 -0.36 -4.82
N ILE A 163 1.95 0.49 -4.59
CA ILE A 163 1.26 1.20 -5.67
C ILE A 163 0.96 2.63 -5.24
N CYS A 164 1.07 3.56 -6.19
CA CYS A 164 0.54 4.92 -6.08
C CYS A 164 -0.60 5.11 -7.06
N TYR A 165 -1.74 5.58 -6.58
CA TYR A 165 -2.90 5.96 -7.38
C TYR A 165 -3.14 7.47 -7.31
N LYS A 166 -3.50 8.09 -8.44
CA LYS A 166 -4.17 9.41 -8.40
C LYS A 166 -5.58 9.27 -7.85
N ARG A 167 -6.06 10.26 -7.12
CA ARG A 167 -7.42 10.33 -6.59
C ARG A 167 -8.50 9.98 -7.61
N LYS A 168 -8.43 10.57 -8.81
CA LYS A 168 -9.40 10.35 -9.88
C LYS A 168 -9.59 8.87 -10.26
N VAL A 169 -8.55 8.03 -10.09
CA VAL A 169 -8.63 6.60 -10.37
C VAL A 169 -9.53 5.90 -9.36
N LEU A 170 -9.31 6.16 -8.07
CA LEU A 170 -10.11 5.57 -7.01
C LEU A 170 -11.55 6.08 -7.00
N GLU A 171 -11.77 7.34 -7.39
CA GLU A 171 -13.11 7.91 -7.57
C GLU A 171 -13.87 7.30 -8.76
N ALA A 172 -13.15 6.88 -9.82
CA ALA A 172 -13.75 6.21 -10.97
C ALA A 172 -14.06 4.72 -10.70
N MET A 173 -13.43 4.13 -9.68
CA MET A 173 -13.63 2.72 -9.32
C MET A 173 -14.80 2.55 -8.36
N ASP A 174 -15.66 1.56 -8.63
CA ASP A 174 -16.66 1.14 -7.64
C ASP A 174 -16.02 0.17 -6.63
N LEU A 175 -15.42 0.74 -5.57
CA LEU A 175 -14.75 -0.02 -4.52
C LEU A 175 -15.68 -1.03 -3.79
N SER A 176 -17.01 -0.94 -3.97
CA SER A 176 -17.96 -1.90 -3.40
C SER A 176 -18.04 -3.19 -4.20
N LYS A 177 -17.61 -3.19 -5.44
CA LYS A 177 -17.59 -4.36 -6.33
C LYS A 177 -16.34 -5.22 -6.19
N ILE A 178 -15.30 -4.71 -5.56
CA ILE A 178 -14.07 -5.48 -5.29
C ILE A 178 -14.39 -6.65 -4.36
N ARG A 179 -14.11 -7.87 -4.82
CA ARG A 179 -14.54 -9.12 -4.15
C ARG A 179 -13.39 -9.86 -3.47
N PHE A 180 -12.19 -9.75 -4.01
CA PHE A 180 -11.04 -10.50 -3.49
C PHE A 180 -10.42 -9.79 -2.28
N ILE A 181 -10.17 -10.55 -1.23
CA ILE A 181 -9.65 -10.04 0.06
C ILE A 181 -8.18 -10.42 0.32
N GLY A 182 -7.64 -11.35 -0.46
CA GLY A 182 -6.25 -11.82 -0.36
C GLY A 182 -5.38 -11.32 -1.50
N TYR A 183 -4.37 -12.09 -1.93
CA TYR A 183 -3.44 -11.71 -3.01
C TYR A 183 -4.11 -11.37 -4.35
N ALA A 184 -5.26 -11.96 -4.65
CA ALA A 184 -6.02 -11.67 -5.85
C ALA A 184 -6.62 -10.24 -5.85
N PHE A 185 -6.74 -9.59 -4.69
CA PHE A 185 -7.12 -8.18 -4.56
C PHE A 185 -6.24 -7.28 -5.45
N GLN A 186 -4.92 -7.49 -5.42
CA GLN A 186 -3.98 -6.70 -6.21
C GLN A 186 -4.17 -6.84 -7.72
N ILE A 187 -4.62 -8.00 -8.17
CA ILE A 187 -4.95 -8.26 -9.58
C ILE A 187 -6.25 -7.55 -9.94
N GLU A 188 -7.28 -7.68 -9.09
CA GLU A 188 -8.60 -7.07 -9.31
C GLU A 188 -8.51 -5.53 -9.35
N MET A 189 -7.70 -4.92 -8.49
CA MET A 189 -7.48 -3.46 -8.48
C MET A 189 -6.81 -2.92 -9.74
N LYS A 190 -6.14 -3.76 -10.52
CA LYS A 190 -5.43 -3.37 -11.74
C LYS A 190 -6.15 -3.78 -13.03
N TYR A 191 -7.16 -4.65 -12.90
CA TYR A 191 -7.98 -5.12 -14.01
C TYR A 191 -9.16 -4.18 -14.28
#